data_a6b5bdeae839076992d609213a9fe13d
#
_entry.id   a6b5bdeae839076992d609213a9fe13d
#
_cell.length_a   1.000
_cell.length_b   1.000
_cell.length_c   1.000
_cell.angle_alpha   90.00
_cell.angle_beta   90.00
_cell.angle_gamma   90.00
#
_symmetry.space_group_name_H-M   'P 1'
#
loop_
_entity.id
_entity.type
_entity.pdbx_description
1 polymer ?
#
loop_
_entity_poly.entity_id
_entity_poly.type
_entity_poly.pdbx_seq_one_letter_code
_entity_poly.pdbx_strand_id
1 'polypeptide(L)'
;MRMGRLKKFMLLPLLSLALSGCTTDLKMPSWVDADLARERASERAAEKDGGPRGKIQDSLKLFGSDIRDSGALIGVNALLWRASLDTISFMPLEDADPYGGLIITEWYNNPNNPAERYKITIYILDTRLRADAVRVSLFMQQNVDGEWVNVSTSEDTRIQLENSILTKARQMKRE
;
A
#
# COMPACT_ATOMS: atom_id res chain seq x y z
N MET A 1 6.02 -1.83 68.95
CA MET A 1 4.81 -2.05 69.70
C MET A 1 3.72 -2.55 68.75
N ARG A 2 3.23 -3.75 69.04
CA ARG A 2 1.94 -4.39 68.70
C ARG A 2 1.57 -4.53 67.20
N MET A 3 1.71 -5.75 66.65
CA MET A 3 0.74 -6.87 66.77
C MET A 3 -0.63 -6.45 66.30
N GLY A 4 -1.28 -7.07 65.37
CA GLY A 4 -1.37 -8.45 64.98
C GLY A 4 -2.65 -8.70 64.17
N ARG A 5 -2.72 -9.89 63.72
CA ARG A 5 -3.86 -10.77 63.38
C ARG A 5 -4.31 -10.70 61.93
N LEU A 6 -4.02 -11.72 61.13
CA LEU A 6 -4.38 -13.15 61.18
C LEU A 6 -5.82 -13.43 60.82
N LYS A 7 -5.95 -14.11 59.69
CA LYS A 7 -6.99 -15.10 59.31
C LYS A 7 -8.35 -14.60 58.84
N LYS A 8 -8.66 -14.95 57.56
CA LYS A 8 -9.66 -16.02 57.37
C LYS A 8 -9.56 -16.57 55.95
N PHE A 9 -9.13 -17.80 55.83
CA PHE A 9 -9.49 -18.76 54.79
C PHE A 9 -10.98 -18.79 54.64
N MET A 10 -11.52 -18.55 53.44
CA MET A 10 -12.87 -18.89 53.13
C MET A 10 -12.87 -19.69 51.82
N LEU A 11 -12.96 -20.98 52.01
CA LEU A 11 -13.27 -21.99 51.02
C LEU A 11 -14.51 -21.54 50.22
N LEU A 12 -14.40 -21.36 48.93
CA LEU A 12 -15.53 -21.29 48.03
C LEU A 12 -15.66 -22.63 47.31
N PRO A 13 -16.86 -23.22 47.26
CA PRO A 13 -17.06 -24.51 46.63
C PRO A 13 -17.05 -24.40 45.12
N LEU A 14 -16.49 -25.41 44.48
CA LEU A 14 -16.60 -25.73 43.05
C LEU A 14 -18.09 -25.76 42.64
N LEU A 15 -18.49 -24.73 41.88
CA LEU A 15 -19.75 -24.80 41.14
C LEU A 15 -19.40 -25.27 39.72
N SER A 16 -19.47 -26.58 39.52
CA SER A 16 -19.44 -27.23 38.22
C SER A 16 -20.71 -26.87 37.45
N LEU A 17 -20.63 -25.84 36.60
CA LEU A 17 -21.67 -25.59 35.60
C LEU A 17 -21.47 -26.57 34.44
N ALA A 18 -22.29 -27.62 34.44
CA ALA A 18 -22.49 -28.47 33.27
C ALA A 18 -23.12 -27.61 32.16
N LEU A 19 -22.32 -27.20 31.16
CA LEU A 19 -22.87 -26.70 29.91
C LEU A 19 -23.46 -27.91 29.16
N SER A 20 -24.75 -28.12 29.34
CA SER A 20 -25.55 -28.93 28.44
C SER A 20 -25.55 -28.29 27.08
N GLY A 21 -24.72 -28.82 26.16
CA GLY A 21 -24.70 -28.44 24.77
C GLY A 21 -26.04 -28.76 24.12
N CYS A 22 -26.85 -27.75 23.92
CA CYS A 22 -27.92 -27.83 22.92
C CYS A 22 -27.29 -27.80 21.54
N THR A 23 -26.92 -28.96 21.02
CA THR A 23 -26.77 -29.15 19.57
C THR A 23 -28.18 -29.12 19.00
N THR A 24 -28.61 -27.92 18.59
CA THR A 24 -29.75 -27.80 17.67
C THR A 24 -29.29 -28.39 16.34
N ASP A 25 -29.64 -29.63 16.11
CA ASP A 25 -29.51 -30.31 14.83
C ASP A 25 -30.49 -29.62 13.86
N LEU A 26 -29.99 -28.53 13.25
CA LEU A 26 -30.69 -27.82 12.18
C LEU A 26 -30.61 -28.72 10.95
N LYS A 27 -31.55 -29.64 10.82
CA LYS A 27 -31.74 -30.46 9.63
C LYS A 27 -32.07 -29.55 8.46
N MET A 28 -31.06 -29.24 7.67
CA MET A 28 -31.22 -28.44 6.45
C MET A 28 -32.08 -29.18 5.44
N PRO A 29 -32.92 -28.47 4.68
CA PRO A 29 -33.71 -29.07 3.60
C PRO A 29 -32.83 -29.75 2.58
N SER A 30 -33.22 -30.91 2.08
CA SER A 30 -32.45 -31.74 1.16
C SER A 30 -31.99 -31.06 -0.16
N TRP A 31 -32.67 -29.99 -0.53
CA TRP A 31 -32.30 -29.18 -1.72
C TRP A 31 -31.04 -28.32 -1.48
N VAL A 32 -30.76 -27.89 -0.24
CA VAL A 32 -29.54 -27.17 0.12
C VAL A 32 -28.31 -28.06 -0.01
N ASP A 33 -28.43 -29.35 0.38
CA ASP A 33 -27.34 -30.30 0.25
C ASP A 33 -27.05 -30.63 -1.21
N ALA A 34 -28.08 -30.62 -2.07
CA ALA A 34 -27.94 -30.87 -3.50
C ALA A 34 -27.23 -29.71 -4.23
N ASP A 35 -27.51 -28.46 -3.86
CA ASP A 35 -26.88 -27.29 -4.45
C ASP A 35 -25.41 -27.18 -4.01
N LEU A 36 -25.11 -27.39 -2.74
CA LEU A 36 -23.72 -27.46 -2.22
C LEU A 36 -22.92 -28.61 -2.83
N ALA A 37 -23.58 -29.74 -3.13
CA ALA A 37 -22.94 -30.86 -3.79
C ALA A 37 -22.62 -30.55 -5.27
N ARG A 38 -23.48 -29.81 -5.95
CA ARG A 38 -23.25 -29.34 -7.34
C ARG A 38 -22.11 -28.32 -7.39
N GLU A 39 -22.09 -27.39 -6.45
CA GLU A 39 -21.03 -26.38 -6.37
C GLU A 39 -19.65 -27.02 -6.11
N ARG A 40 -19.54 -27.96 -5.16
CA ARG A 40 -18.32 -28.74 -4.93
C ARG A 40 -17.94 -29.64 -6.09
N ALA A 41 -18.90 -30.15 -6.86
CA ALA A 41 -18.64 -30.95 -8.06
C ALA A 41 -18.10 -30.08 -9.20
N SER A 42 -18.61 -28.86 -9.37
CA SER A 42 -18.11 -27.89 -10.35
C SER A 42 -16.70 -27.40 -10.01
N GLU A 43 -16.40 -27.17 -8.72
CA GLU A 43 -15.06 -26.83 -8.24
C GLU A 43 -14.05 -27.97 -8.52
N ARG A 44 -14.43 -29.22 -8.24
CA ARG A 44 -13.58 -30.40 -8.54
C ARG A 44 -13.41 -30.66 -10.02
N ALA A 45 -14.40 -30.36 -10.85
CA ALA A 45 -14.30 -30.46 -12.30
C ALA A 45 -13.37 -29.38 -12.86
N ALA A 46 -13.42 -28.16 -12.34
CA ALA A 46 -12.51 -27.08 -12.68
C ALA A 46 -11.06 -27.37 -12.24
N GLU A 47 -10.87 -28.13 -11.16
CA GLU A 47 -9.54 -28.55 -10.68
C GLU A 47 -8.93 -29.68 -11.51
N LYS A 48 -9.78 -30.56 -12.13
CA LYS A 48 -9.32 -31.66 -12.97
C LYS A 48 -8.94 -31.23 -14.39
N ASP A 49 -9.48 -30.14 -14.89
CA ASP A 49 -9.31 -29.70 -16.28
C ASP A 49 -8.24 -28.60 -16.42
N GLY A 50 -7.15 -28.71 -15.63
CA GLY A 50 -6.03 -27.77 -15.73
C GLY A 50 -6.45 -26.33 -15.50
N GLY A 51 -7.18 -26.08 -14.41
CA GLY A 51 -7.70 -24.78 -14.04
C GLY A 51 -6.64 -23.66 -14.06
N PRO A 52 -7.01 -22.42 -13.86
CA PRO A 52 -6.26 -21.19 -14.23
C PRO A 52 -4.76 -21.12 -13.87
N ARG A 53 -4.21 -22.12 -13.19
CA ARG A 53 -2.76 -22.19 -12.84
C ARG A 53 -1.84 -22.22 -14.06
N GLY A 54 -2.21 -22.94 -15.14
CA GLY A 54 -1.42 -22.92 -16.37
C GLY A 54 -1.48 -21.57 -17.08
N LYS A 55 -2.65 -20.95 -17.09
CA LYS A 55 -2.85 -19.63 -17.71
C LYS A 55 -2.22 -18.48 -16.90
N ILE A 56 -2.14 -18.60 -15.57
CA ILE A 56 -1.46 -17.61 -14.71
C ILE A 56 0.06 -17.70 -14.89
N GLN A 57 0.62 -18.92 -15.02
CA GLN A 57 2.05 -19.08 -15.28
C GLN A 57 2.45 -18.65 -16.68
N ASP A 58 1.60 -18.91 -17.70
CA ASP A 58 1.82 -18.41 -19.05
C ASP A 58 1.59 -16.90 -19.14
N SER A 59 0.62 -16.36 -18.42
CA SER A 59 0.45 -14.92 -18.26
C SER A 59 1.63 -14.28 -17.53
N LEU A 60 2.18 -14.92 -16.48
CA LEU A 60 3.38 -14.46 -15.79
C LEU A 60 4.64 -14.55 -16.67
N LYS A 61 4.73 -15.51 -17.58
CA LYS A 61 5.80 -15.56 -18.59
C LYS A 61 5.63 -14.46 -19.64
N LEU A 62 4.37 -14.20 -20.06
CA LEU A 62 4.05 -13.06 -20.92
C LEU A 62 4.35 -11.71 -20.24
N PHE A 63 4.14 -11.64 -18.92
CA PHE A 63 4.48 -10.47 -18.09
C PHE A 63 5.94 -10.45 -17.64
N GLY A 64 6.63 -11.58 -17.62
CA GLY A 64 7.99 -11.72 -17.02
C GLY A 64 9.15 -11.43 -17.97
N SER A 65 8.94 -11.49 -19.30
CA SER A 65 10.00 -11.23 -20.27
C SER A 65 10.04 -9.80 -20.81
N ASP A 66 8.92 -9.08 -20.75
CA ASP A 66 8.80 -7.75 -21.34
C ASP A 66 8.66 -6.60 -20.33
N ILE A 67 8.58 -6.89 -19.01
CA ILE A 67 8.51 -5.85 -17.97
C ILE A 67 9.79 -5.00 -17.91
N ARG A 68 10.90 -5.48 -18.49
CA ARG A 68 12.13 -4.69 -18.59
C ARG A 68 12.05 -3.60 -19.64
N ASP A 69 11.17 -3.73 -20.64
CA ASP A 69 11.06 -2.79 -21.76
C ASP A 69 9.65 -2.24 -22.00
N SER A 70 8.61 -2.86 -21.43
CA SER A 70 7.22 -2.41 -21.61
C SER A 70 6.69 -1.73 -20.37
N GLY A 71 6.84 -0.42 -20.30
CA GLY A 71 6.02 0.43 -19.42
C GLY A 71 4.52 0.38 -19.74
N ALA A 72 4.04 -0.69 -20.37
CA ALA A 72 2.71 -0.80 -20.97
C ALA A 72 1.59 -1.19 -19.98
N LEU A 73 1.92 -1.58 -18.74
CA LEU A 73 0.93 -1.87 -17.71
C LEU A 73 0.68 -0.71 -16.76
N ILE A 74 1.57 0.27 -16.78
CA ILE A 74 1.44 1.52 -16.06
C ILE A 74 1.22 2.57 -17.14
N GLY A 75 0.22 3.43 -17.03
CA GLY A 75 -0.08 4.48 -18.01
C GLY A 75 1.07 5.44 -18.27
N VAL A 76 2.20 5.29 -17.55
CA VAL A 76 3.38 6.15 -17.58
C VAL A 76 4.68 5.33 -17.64
N ASN A 77 5.82 6.00 -17.78
CA ASN A 77 7.13 5.35 -17.78
C ASN A 77 7.46 4.71 -16.42
N ALA A 78 7.64 3.39 -16.39
CA ALA A 78 7.89 2.61 -15.17
C ALA A 78 9.21 3.00 -14.47
N LEU A 79 10.25 3.40 -15.23
CA LEU A 79 11.51 3.84 -14.64
C LEU A 79 11.37 5.20 -13.96
N LEU A 80 10.60 6.13 -14.58
CA LEU A 80 10.29 7.42 -13.95
C LEU A 80 9.44 7.24 -12.71
N TRP A 81 8.46 6.34 -12.76
CA TRP A 81 7.62 6.00 -11.60
C TRP A 81 8.47 5.51 -10.42
N ARG A 82 9.29 4.48 -10.64
CA ARG A 82 10.18 3.93 -9.61
C ARG A 82 11.19 4.96 -9.10
N ALA A 83 11.81 5.72 -10.00
CA ALA A 83 12.77 6.77 -9.63
C ALA A 83 12.10 7.88 -8.80
N SER A 84 10.86 8.25 -9.12
CA SER A 84 10.09 9.23 -8.35
C SER A 84 9.86 8.74 -6.92
N LEU A 85 9.29 7.54 -6.76
CA LEU A 85 9.04 6.94 -5.44
C LEU A 85 10.31 6.82 -4.60
N ASP A 86 11.41 6.42 -5.22
CA ASP A 86 12.68 6.24 -4.55
C ASP A 86 13.32 7.58 -4.15
N THR A 87 13.12 8.64 -4.94
CA THR A 87 13.62 9.99 -4.63
C THR A 87 12.89 10.61 -3.43
N ILE A 88 11.59 10.33 -3.27
CA ILE A 88 10.76 10.85 -2.17
C ILE A 88 10.50 9.83 -1.06
N SER A 89 11.25 8.73 -1.01
CA SER A 89 11.02 7.59 -0.09
C SER A 89 11.06 7.95 1.40
N PHE A 90 11.64 9.10 1.75
CA PHE A 90 11.67 9.62 3.12
C PHE A 90 10.37 10.33 3.55
N MET A 91 9.44 10.57 2.61
CA MET A 91 8.16 11.23 2.86
C MET A 91 7.02 10.21 2.82
N PRO A 92 6.04 10.28 3.73
CA PRO A 92 4.83 9.48 3.61
C PRO A 92 4.02 9.90 2.39
N LEU A 93 3.37 8.94 1.74
CA LEU A 93 2.52 9.17 0.58
C LEU A 93 1.07 9.38 1.03
N GLU A 94 0.41 10.40 0.46
CA GLU A 94 -1.03 10.62 0.59
C GLU A 94 -1.78 9.83 -0.49
N ASP A 95 -1.29 9.87 -1.73
CA ASP A 95 -1.88 9.17 -2.86
C ASP A 95 -0.83 8.85 -3.94
N ALA A 96 -1.04 7.74 -4.67
CA ALA A 96 -0.17 7.34 -5.77
C ALA A 96 -0.96 6.57 -6.82
N ASP A 97 -1.22 7.21 -7.95
CA ASP A 97 -1.90 6.64 -9.12
C ASP A 97 -0.91 6.34 -10.25
N PRO A 98 -0.51 5.09 -10.44
CA PRO A 98 0.42 4.71 -11.50
C PRO A 98 -0.18 4.79 -12.91
N TYR A 99 -1.50 4.80 -13.04
CA TYR A 99 -2.17 4.91 -14.33
C TYR A 99 -2.29 6.36 -14.81
N GLY A 100 -2.64 7.26 -13.88
CA GLY A 100 -2.67 8.70 -14.11
C GLY A 100 -1.30 9.37 -14.02
N GLY A 101 -0.28 8.67 -13.50
CA GLY A 101 1.06 9.21 -13.34
C GLY A 101 1.18 10.27 -12.26
N LEU A 102 0.38 10.15 -11.21
CA LEU A 102 0.30 11.12 -10.13
C LEU A 102 0.83 10.52 -8.82
N ILE A 103 1.72 11.24 -8.15
CA ILE A 103 2.19 10.91 -6.81
C ILE A 103 2.04 12.15 -5.94
N ILE A 104 1.36 12.01 -4.80
CA ILE A 104 1.15 13.07 -3.83
C ILE A 104 1.71 12.60 -2.48
N THR A 105 2.55 13.42 -1.85
CA THR A 105 3.03 13.16 -0.49
C THR A 105 2.14 13.83 0.53
N GLU A 106 2.16 13.34 1.75
CA GLU A 106 1.68 14.10 2.90
C GLU A 106 2.61 15.28 3.22
N TRP A 107 2.19 16.13 4.16
CA TRP A 107 3.06 17.16 4.71
C TRP A 107 4.19 16.54 5.53
N TYR A 108 5.41 16.82 5.14
CA TYR A 108 6.62 16.34 5.81
C TYR A 108 7.31 17.48 6.54
N ASN A 109 7.49 17.34 7.85
CA ASN A 109 8.24 18.29 8.66
C ASN A 109 9.72 17.93 8.61
N ASN A 110 10.57 18.89 8.27
CA ASN A 110 12.00 18.71 8.31
C ASN A 110 12.46 18.55 9.77
N PRO A 111 13.09 17.44 10.16
CA PRO A 111 13.61 17.26 11.53
C PRO A 111 14.58 18.34 11.98
N ASN A 112 15.34 18.93 11.06
CA ASN A 112 16.29 20.01 11.33
C ASN A 112 15.64 21.38 11.44
N ASN A 113 14.42 21.55 10.92
CA ASN A 113 13.64 22.78 11.00
C ASN A 113 12.15 22.46 11.17
N PRO A 114 11.68 22.16 12.38
CA PRO A 114 10.29 21.78 12.64
C PRO A 114 9.27 22.90 12.40
N ALA A 115 9.72 24.13 12.23
CA ALA A 115 8.88 25.26 11.85
C ALA A 115 8.50 25.27 10.34
N GLU A 116 9.05 24.35 9.55
CA GLU A 116 8.77 24.25 8.13
C GLU A 116 8.26 22.87 7.78
N ARG A 117 7.30 22.83 6.84
CA ARG A 117 6.83 21.57 6.26
C ARG A 117 6.68 21.68 4.76
N TYR A 118 6.89 20.54 4.11
CA TYR A 118 6.89 20.41 2.66
C TYR A 118 5.87 19.38 2.21
N LYS A 119 5.26 19.62 1.06
CA LYS A 119 4.39 18.67 0.34
C LYS A 119 4.82 18.67 -1.12
N ILE A 120 4.95 17.48 -1.71
CA ILE A 120 5.41 17.29 -3.08
C ILE A 120 4.29 16.62 -3.87
N THR A 121 4.05 17.13 -5.08
CA THR A 121 3.22 16.46 -6.07
C THR A 121 4.07 16.24 -7.32
N ILE A 122 4.14 15.00 -7.79
CA ILE A 122 4.89 14.60 -8.99
C ILE A 122 3.90 14.16 -10.05
N TYR A 123 4.06 14.69 -11.25
CA TYR A 123 3.33 14.29 -12.45
C TYR A 123 4.28 13.63 -13.44
N ILE A 124 3.97 12.41 -13.87
CA ILE A 124 4.67 11.72 -14.93
C ILE A 124 3.79 11.80 -16.17
N LEU A 125 4.26 12.51 -17.19
CA LEU A 125 3.45 12.98 -18.32
C LEU A 125 3.62 12.13 -19.59
N ASP A 126 4.63 11.25 -19.66
CA ASP A 126 4.94 10.46 -20.87
C ASP A 126 5.35 9.04 -20.47
N THR A 127 5.10 8.10 -21.36
CA THR A 127 5.58 6.71 -21.27
C THR A 127 7.05 6.57 -21.65
N ARG A 128 7.63 7.57 -22.32
CA ARG A 128 9.03 7.61 -22.72
C ARG A 128 9.89 8.34 -21.71
N LEU A 129 11.12 7.90 -21.54
CA LEU A 129 12.10 8.57 -20.66
C LEU A 129 12.65 9.84 -21.36
N ARG A 130 11.97 10.96 -21.16
CA ARG A 130 12.31 12.29 -21.70
C ARG A 130 12.50 13.28 -20.54
N ALA A 131 13.20 14.38 -20.83
CA ALA A 131 13.46 15.41 -19.82
C ALA A 131 12.17 16.16 -19.38
N ASP A 132 11.22 16.28 -20.28
CA ASP A 132 9.91 16.94 -20.07
C ASP A 132 8.80 15.97 -19.58
N ALA A 133 9.15 14.71 -19.36
CA ALA A 133 8.21 13.68 -18.92
C ALA A 133 7.90 13.72 -17.42
N VAL A 134 8.58 14.52 -16.63
CA VAL A 134 8.35 14.69 -15.19
C VAL A 134 8.14 16.15 -14.88
N ARG A 135 7.13 16.44 -14.09
CA ARG A 135 6.85 17.76 -13.51
C ARG A 135 6.66 17.61 -12.01
N VAL A 136 7.31 18.48 -11.26
CA VAL A 136 7.19 18.52 -9.81
C VAL A 136 6.53 19.82 -9.37
N SER A 137 5.61 19.73 -8.42
CA SER A 137 5.08 20.87 -7.67
C SER A 137 5.52 20.73 -6.22
N LEU A 138 6.20 21.73 -5.70
CA LEU A 138 6.67 21.77 -4.33
C LEU A 138 5.92 22.84 -3.56
N PHE A 139 5.30 22.48 -2.47
CA PHE A 139 4.60 23.35 -1.55
C PHE A 139 5.37 23.41 -0.23
N MET A 140 5.47 24.61 0.32
CA MET A 140 6.12 24.86 1.60
C MET A 140 5.18 25.66 2.50
N GLN A 141 5.14 25.32 3.77
CA GLN A 141 4.48 26.11 4.80
C GLN A 141 5.43 26.36 5.95
N GLN A 142 5.32 27.53 6.55
CA GLN A 142 6.01 27.89 7.80
C GLN A 142 4.99 28.07 8.92
N ASN A 143 5.38 27.65 10.11
CA ASN A 143 4.59 27.90 11.32
C ASN A 143 4.91 29.30 11.84
N VAL A 144 3.90 30.17 11.80
CA VAL A 144 3.98 31.53 12.35
C VAL A 144 2.94 31.63 13.47
N ASP A 145 3.39 31.78 14.69
CA ASP A 145 2.54 31.92 15.89
C ASP A 145 1.50 30.78 16.06
N GLY A 146 1.86 29.57 15.64
CA GLY A 146 1.00 28.36 15.71
C GLY A 146 0.14 28.11 14.47
N GLU A 147 0.15 29.00 13.49
CA GLU A 147 -0.57 28.83 12.22
C GLU A 147 0.38 28.48 11.08
N TRP A 148 -0.08 27.59 10.17
CA TRP A 148 0.68 27.21 8.99
C TRP A 148 0.36 28.14 7.82
N VAL A 149 1.36 28.91 7.42
CA VAL A 149 1.25 29.90 6.34
C VAL A 149 2.02 29.42 5.10
N ASN A 150 1.40 29.52 3.93
CA ASN A 150 2.04 29.18 2.66
C ASN A 150 3.20 30.12 2.36
N VAL A 151 4.34 29.56 1.98
CA VAL A 151 5.54 30.30 1.58
C VAL A 151 5.93 29.90 0.18
N SER A 152 6.40 30.87 -0.61
CA SER A 152 6.90 30.61 -1.97
C SER A 152 8.16 29.75 -1.92
N THR A 153 8.18 28.69 -2.72
CA THR A 153 9.35 27.84 -2.91
C THR A 153 10.22 28.34 -4.06
N SER A 154 11.50 28.03 -4.00
CA SER A 154 12.42 28.34 -5.10
C SER A 154 12.13 27.45 -6.31
N GLU A 155 12.07 28.06 -7.48
CA GLU A 155 12.01 27.35 -8.77
C GLU A 155 13.22 26.41 -8.96
N ASP A 156 14.41 26.80 -8.50
CA ASP A 156 15.62 26.01 -8.57
C ASP A 156 15.48 24.69 -7.82
N THR A 157 14.83 24.70 -6.64
CA THR A 157 14.61 23.47 -5.85
C THR A 157 13.70 22.49 -6.60
N ARG A 158 12.66 22.98 -7.26
CA ARG A 158 11.78 22.18 -8.10
C ARG A 158 12.55 21.54 -9.27
N ILE A 159 13.35 22.33 -9.98
CA ILE A 159 14.16 21.86 -11.11
C ILE A 159 15.21 20.84 -10.66
N GLN A 160 15.85 21.04 -9.51
CA GLN A 160 16.79 20.08 -8.93
C GLN A 160 16.13 18.73 -8.63
N LEU A 161 14.91 18.73 -8.11
CA LEU A 161 14.16 17.51 -7.82
C LEU A 161 13.78 16.78 -9.11
N GLU A 162 13.29 17.47 -10.14
CA GLU A 162 13.02 16.91 -11.46
C GLU A 162 14.28 16.27 -12.07
N ASN A 163 15.41 16.96 -12.02
CA ASN A 163 16.70 16.46 -12.51
C ASN A 163 17.20 15.25 -11.74
N SER A 164 16.97 15.20 -10.43
CA SER A 164 17.33 14.05 -9.59
C SER A 164 16.55 12.81 -9.99
N ILE A 165 15.23 12.93 -10.18
CA ILE A 165 14.36 11.85 -10.66
C ILE A 165 14.80 11.35 -12.03
N LEU A 166 15.04 12.26 -12.99
CA LEU A 166 15.48 11.92 -14.34
C LEU A 166 16.84 11.22 -14.34
N THR A 167 17.77 11.68 -13.52
CA THR A 167 19.11 11.08 -13.39
C THR A 167 19.00 9.66 -12.84
N LYS A 168 18.22 9.46 -11.81
CA LYS A 168 17.97 8.15 -11.19
C LYS A 168 17.29 7.18 -12.17
N ALA A 169 16.27 7.63 -12.89
CA ALA A 169 15.61 6.83 -13.92
C ALA A 169 16.58 6.39 -15.05
N ARG A 170 17.50 7.28 -15.45
CA ARG A 170 18.53 6.94 -16.43
C ARG A 170 19.57 5.95 -15.87
N GLN A 171 19.87 6.00 -14.58
CA GLN A 171 20.75 5.02 -13.93
C GLN A 171 20.08 3.63 -13.92
N MET A 172 18.82 3.55 -13.49
CA MET A 172 18.05 2.30 -13.50
C MET A 172 17.88 1.67 -14.89
N LYS A 173 17.91 2.49 -15.95
CA LYS A 173 17.87 1.98 -17.34
C LYS A 173 19.16 1.29 -17.78
N ARG A 174 20.30 1.59 -17.13
CA ARG A 174 21.61 1.06 -17.50
C ARG A 174 21.97 -0.21 -16.73
N GLU A 175 21.25 -0.51 -15.65
CA GLU A 175 21.37 -1.74 -14.87
C GLU A 175 20.57 -2.88 -15.51
#